data_98f7be872adf0154d105408dfa0125f4
#
_entry.id   98f7be872adf0154d105408dfa0125f4
#
_cell.length_a   1.000
_cell.length_b   1.000
_cell.length_c   1.000
_cell.angle_alpha   90.00
_cell.angle_beta   90.00
_cell.angle_gamma   90.00
#
_symmetry.space_group_name_H-M   'P 1'
#
loop_
_entity.id
_entity.type
_entity.pdbx_description
1 polymer ?
#
loop_
_entity_poly.entity_id
_entity_poly.type
_entity_poly.pdbx_seq_one_letter_code
_entity_poly.pdbx_strand_id
1 'polypeptide(L)'
;MKLWLKQTLVTLAVILLSVSVCLYHFVAQETDQLIQQVIQSGARDTAVFCDHLSTLERTSTAYDMDIITRQALIQYTFSTYAHLLQTGDCTWSLVMDGQYYYNTASCQPMETLPMAEDAVAASRIVERGGTQLLISAQTMSVLQTPLTVYRAANIESTYQHINDLTRAAQLSLLGCLLLCGVLLPLLLRKTLAPLRKLAQISDKIACGAYELRVNISADDEVGELARAFDHMADTVEQKIADLEDTARRRSPTRGAAWATSTTVG
;
A
#
# COMPACT_ATOMS: atom_id res chain seq x y z
N MET A 1 11.60 -20.02 -23.71
CA MET A 1 10.40 -19.42 -23.10
C MET A 1 9.67 -18.65 -24.18
N LYS A 2 8.34 -18.83 -24.34
CA LYS A 2 7.56 -18.12 -25.37
C LYS A 2 7.50 -16.64 -25.05
N LEU A 3 7.62 -15.75 -26.03
CA LEU A 3 7.71 -14.29 -25.87
C LEU A 3 6.60 -13.71 -24.96
N TRP A 4 5.38 -14.22 -25.12
CA TRP A 4 4.23 -13.79 -24.30
C TRP A 4 4.41 -14.12 -22.81
N LEU A 5 5.08 -15.23 -22.47
CA LEU A 5 5.32 -15.58 -21.07
C LEU A 5 6.32 -14.61 -20.41
N LYS A 6 7.31 -14.13 -21.17
CA LYS A 6 8.24 -13.10 -20.70
C LYS A 6 7.52 -11.77 -20.46
N GLN A 7 6.64 -11.39 -21.40
CA GLN A 7 5.90 -10.14 -21.31
C GLN A 7 4.88 -10.15 -20.16
N THR A 8 4.15 -11.27 -19.96
CA THR A 8 3.25 -11.43 -18.80
C THR A 8 4.00 -11.35 -17.47
N LEU A 9 5.17 -11.95 -17.39
CA LEU A 9 5.97 -11.97 -16.17
C LEU A 9 6.52 -10.58 -15.84
N VAL A 10 6.94 -9.82 -16.85
CA VAL A 10 7.42 -8.43 -16.66
C VAL A 10 6.26 -7.52 -16.24
N THR A 11 5.11 -7.56 -16.92
CA THR A 11 3.96 -6.73 -16.55
C THR A 11 3.44 -7.07 -15.15
N LEU A 12 3.38 -8.36 -14.80
CA LEU A 12 2.99 -8.79 -13.45
C LEU A 12 3.97 -8.26 -12.39
N ALA A 13 5.28 -8.37 -12.67
CA ALA A 13 6.31 -7.88 -11.74
C ALA A 13 6.21 -6.37 -11.52
N VAL A 14 5.96 -5.58 -12.58
CA VAL A 14 5.79 -4.12 -12.48
C VAL A 14 4.54 -3.76 -11.67
N ILE A 15 3.41 -4.42 -11.93
CA ILE A 15 2.16 -4.19 -11.17
C ILE A 15 2.36 -4.53 -9.69
N LEU A 16 2.94 -5.69 -9.39
CA LEU A 16 3.20 -6.11 -8.00
C LEU A 16 4.14 -5.16 -7.27
N LEU A 17 5.21 -4.72 -7.93
CA LEU A 17 6.15 -3.76 -7.34
C LEU A 17 5.45 -2.42 -7.05
N SER A 18 4.65 -1.92 -7.99
CA SER A 18 3.89 -0.68 -7.81
C SER A 18 2.89 -0.78 -6.65
N VAL A 19 2.10 -1.86 -6.59
CA VAL A 19 1.12 -2.08 -5.51
C VAL A 19 1.82 -2.25 -4.16
N SER A 20 2.95 -2.99 -4.11
CA SER A 20 3.73 -3.19 -2.89
C SER A 20 4.29 -1.87 -2.35
N VAL A 21 4.84 -1.01 -3.22
CA VAL A 21 5.34 0.32 -2.84
C VAL A 21 4.22 1.21 -2.32
N CYS A 22 3.07 1.24 -3.01
CA CYS A 22 1.90 2.01 -2.55
C CYS A 22 1.38 1.54 -1.19
N LEU A 23 1.25 0.23 -0.98
CA LEU A 23 0.80 -0.33 0.31
C LEU A 23 1.80 -0.04 1.43
N TYR A 24 3.09 -0.18 1.16
CA TYR A 24 4.12 0.15 2.14
C TYR A 24 4.04 1.62 2.57
N HIS A 25 3.95 2.55 1.62
CA HIS A 25 3.80 3.97 1.92
C HIS A 25 2.51 4.27 2.70
N PHE A 26 1.41 3.66 2.30
CA PHE A 26 0.13 3.84 2.98
C PHE A 26 0.20 3.37 4.45
N VAL A 27 0.68 2.14 4.69
CA VAL A 27 0.80 1.60 6.06
C VAL A 27 1.78 2.42 6.90
N ALA A 28 2.91 2.84 6.33
CA ALA A 28 3.88 3.68 7.03
C ALA A 28 3.27 5.03 7.43
N GLN A 29 2.56 5.69 6.52
CA GLN A 29 1.92 6.98 6.77
C GLN A 29 0.81 6.87 7.83
N GLU A 30 -0.06 5.86 7.75
CA GLU A 30 -1.10 5.61 8.75
C GLU A 30 -0.52 5.31 10.13
N THR A 31 0.56 4.51 10.19
CA THR A 31 1.25 4.20 11.44
C THR A 31 1.82 5.45 12.08
N ASP A 32 2.52 6.28 11.30
CA ASP A 32 3.07 7.55 11.79
C ASP A 32 1.97 8.50 12.28
N GLN A 33 0.85 8.59 11.56
CA GLN A 33 -0.28 9.43 11.96
C GLN A 33 -0.91 8.95 13.27
N LEU A 34 -1.14 7.64 13.43
CA LEU A 34 -1.68 7.07 14.67
C LEU A 34 -0.76 7.33 15.87
N ILE A 35 0.53 7.11 15.71
CA ILE A 35 1.51 7.37 16.76
C ILE A 35 1.54 8.85 17.13
N GLN A 36 1.58 9.75 16.16
CA GLN A 36 1.55 11.20 16.41
C GLN A 36 0.26 11.65 17.08
N GLN A 37 -0.88 11.09 16.68
CA GLN A 37 -2.17 11.38 17.30
C GLN A 37 -2.20 10.97 18.77
N VAL A 38 -1.66 9.79 19.10
CA VAL A 38 -1.58 9.29 20.46
C VAL A 38 -0.64 10.18 21.31
N ILE A 39 0.53 10.55 20.79
CA ILE A 39 1.46 11.46 21.46
C ILE A 39 0.81 12.82 21.71
N GLN A 40 0.16 13.41 20.72
CA GLN A 40 -0.52 14.69 20.86
C GLN A 40 -1.69 14.64 21.84
N SER A 41 -2.47 13.54 21.85
CA SER A 41 -3.56 13.39 22.83
C SER A 41 -3.01 13.32 24.25
N GLY A 42 -1.93 12.55 24.47
CA GLY A 42 -1.26 12.47 25.77
C GLY A 42 -0.73 13.82 26.27
N ALA A 43 -0.07 14.57 25.39
CA ALA A 43 0.41 15.91 25.71
C ALA A 43 -0.74 16.88 26.00
N ARG A 44 -1.83 16.82 25.24
CA ARG A 44 -3.02 17.65 25.44
C ARG A 44 -3.69 17.37 26.79
N ASP A 45 -3.91 16.09 27.12
CA ASP A 45 -4.52 15.70 28.39
C ASP A 45 -3.71 16.19 29.58
N THR A 46 -2.38 16.07 29.51
CA THR A 46 -1.45 16.57 30.54
C THR A 46 -1.50 18.09 30.62
N ALA A 47 -1.56 18.80 29.49
CA ALA A 47 -1.62 20.26 29.47
C ALA A 47 -2.95 20.79 30.05
N VAL A 48 -4.08 20.19 29.71
CA VAL A 48 -5.38 20.55 30.28
C VAL A 48 -5.39 20.37 31.79
N PHE A 49 -4.78 19.28 32.27
CA PHE A 49 -4.66 19.03 33.70
C PHE A 49 -3.81 20.08 34.39
N CYS A 50 -2.64 20.42 33.83
CA CYS A 50 -1.77 21.48 34.36
C CYS A 50 -2.44 22.85 34.36
N ASP A 51 -3.25 23.17 33.35
CA ASP A 51 -3.98 24.44 33.30
C ASP A 51 -5.03 24.53 34.43
N HIS A 52 -5.75 23.45 34.71
CA HIS A 52 -6.65 23.37 35.84
C HIS A 52 -5.93 23.58 37.17
N LEU A 53 -4.76 22.95 37.40
CA LEU A 53 -3.96 23.14 38.60
C LEU A 53 -3.49 24.58 38.72
N SER A 54 -3.02 25.20 37.65
CA SER A 54 -2.58 26.60 37.65
C SER A 54 -3.72 27.57 37.99
N THR A 55 -4.91 27.30 37.53
CA THR A 55 -6.11 28.10 37.83
C THR A 55 -6.46 28.00 39.31
N LEU A 56 -6.37 26.80 39.88
CA LEU A 56 -6.58 26.58 41.31
C LEU A 56 -5.55 27.30 42.18
N GLU A 57 -4.28 27.24 41.80
CA GLU A 57 -3.22 27.93 42.49
C GLU A 57 -3.47 29.45 42.53
N ARG A 58 -3.80 30.05 41.38
CA ARG A 58 -4.14 31.47 41.28
C ARG A 58 -5.33 31.82 42.18
N THR A 59 -6.38 30.99 42.17
CA THR A 59 -7.57 31.20 42.99
C THR A 59 -7.22 31.09 44.49
N SER A 60 -6.47 30.05 44.89
CA SER A 60 -6.05 29.88 46.31
C SER A 60 -5.14 30.99 46.81
N THR A 61 -4.30 31.55 45.95
CA THR A 61 -3.46 32.69 46.24
C THR A 61 -4.26 33.96 46.42
N ALA A 62 -5.29 34.16 45.59
CA ALA A 62 -6.20 35.32 45.71
C ALA A 62 -7.01 35.32 46.99
N TYR A 63 -7.29 34.16 47.57
CA TYR A 63 -8.00 34.01 48.84
C TYR A 63 -7.06 33.95 50.07
N ASP A 64 -5.75 34.23 49.95
CA ASP A 64 -4.75 34.25 51.02
C ASP A 64 -4.77 32.99 51.90
N MET A 65 -4.93 31.83 51.30
CA MET A 65 -4.95 30.54 51.99
C MET A 65 -3.55 30.21 52.52
N ASP A 66 -3.48 29.55 53.65
CA ASP A 66 -2.22 29.06 54.24
C ASP A 66 -1.64 27.92 53.40
N ILE A 67 -0.34 27.66 53.54
CA ILE A 67 0.41 26.68 52.71
C ILE A 67 -0.19 25.27 52.85
N ILE A 68 -0.58 24.87 54.04
CA ILE A 68 -1.13 23.53 54.32
C ILE A 68 -2.45 23.33 53.61
N THR A 69 -3.35 24.33 53.64
CA THR A 69 -4.64 24.30 52.95
C THR A 69 -4.47 24.27 51.44
N ARG A 70 -3.49 25.02 50.89
CA ARG A 70 -3.14 24.98 49.46
C ARG A 70 -2.66 23.60 49.03
N GLN A 71 -1.76 22.98 49.79
CA GLN A 71 -1.28 21.63 49.53
C GLN A 71 -2.39 20.60 49.55
N ALA A 72 -3.26 20.65 50.55
CA ALA A 72 -4.44 19.77 50.66
C ALA A 72 -5.41 19.97 49.49
N LEU A 73 -5.63 21.21 49.05
CA LEU A 73 -6.49 21.54 47.90
C LEU A 73 -5.90 20.98 46.59
N ILE A 74 -4.61 21.14 46.39
CA ILE A 74 -3.91 20.60 45.21
C ILE A 74 -4.02 19.08 45.19
N GLN A 75 -3.77 18.41 46.30
CA GLN A 75 -3.87 16.96 46.42
C GLN A 75 -5.30 16.46 46.21
N TYR A 76 -6.30 17.12 46.79
CA TYR A 76 -7.71 16.78 46.59
C TYR A 76 -8.13 16.94 45.11
N THR A 77 -7.77 18.04 44.51
CA THR A 77 -8.10 18.31 43.11
C THR A 77 -7.42 17.31 42.18
N PHE A 78 -6.13 17.03 42.45
CA PHE A 78 -5.43 16.02 41.67
C PHE A 78 -6.13 14.66 41.76
N SER A 79 -6.49 14.21 42.96
CA SER A 79 -7.19 12.92 43.13
C SER A 79 -8.52 12.89 42.42
N THR A 80 -9.26 13.98 42.42
CA THR A 80 -10.58 14.09 41.77
C THR A 80 -10.44 14.12 40.25
N TYR A 81 -9.53 14.92 39.71
CA TYR A 81 -9.30 15.01 38.29
C TYR A 81 -8.63 13.76 37.71
N ALA A 82 -7.64 13.20 38.40
CA ALA A 82 -7.02 11.95 37.98
C ALA A 82 -8.05 10.82 37.91
N HIS A 83 -9.02 10.80 38.81
CA HIS A 83 -10.08 9.81 38.81
C HIS A 83 -11.10 10.06 37.68
N LEU A 84 -11.41 11.31 37.35
CA LEU A 84 -12.26 11.68 36.22
C LEU A 84 -11.61 11.43 34.86
N LEU A 85 -10.28 11.63 34.77
CA LEU A 85 -9.49 11.38 33.55
C LEU A 85 -9.02 9.92 33.43
N GLN A 86 -9.35 9.08 34.41
CA GLN A 86 -9.07 7.64 34.43
C GLN A 86 -10.01 6.89 33.47
N THR A 87 -10.04 7.32 32.22
CA THR A 87 -10.68 6.61 31.10
C THR A 87 -9.70 5.54 30.60
N GLY A 88 -9.84 4.31 31.07
CA GLY A 88 -9.01 3.18 30.68
C GLY A 88 -7.74 3.00 31.53
N ASP A 89 -6.75 2.32 30.96
CA ASP A 89 -5.47 1.97 31.59
C ASP A 89 -4.49 3.16 31.70
N CYS A 90 -4.96 4.30 32.23
CA CYS A 90 -4.12 5.49 32.45
C CYS A 90 -3.74 5.60 33.92
N THR A 91 -2.47 5.84 34.20
CA THR A 91 -1.96 6.14 35.54
C THR A 91 -1.38 7.55 35.58
N TRP A 92 -1.63 8.24 36.70
CA TRP A 92 -1.16 9.59 36.90
C TRP A 92 -0.24 9.65 38.13
N SER A 93 0.81 10.45 38.04
CA SER A 93 1.74 10.67 39.14
C SER A 93 2.13 12.14 39.22
N LEU A 94 2.26 12.62 40.41
CA LEU A 94 2.66 13.99 40.75
C LEU A 94 3.97 13.94 41.49
N VAL A 95 4.99 14.62 40.99
CA VAL A 95 6.32 14.65 41.58
C VAL A 95 6.69 16.09 41.89
N MET A 96 7.04 16.40 43.15
CA MET A 96 7.51 17.67 43.62
C MET A 96 8.83 17.44 44.37
N ASP A 97 9.87 18.20 44.07
CA ASP A 97 11.22 18.06 44.67
C ASP A 97 11.76 16.60 44.63
N GLY A 98 11.47 15.85 43.57
CA GLY A 98 11.90 14.48 43.43
C GLY A 98 11.11 13.45 44.24
N GLN A 99 10.13 13.89 45.03
CA GLN A 99 9.26 13.02 45.82
C GLN A 99 7.87 12.87 45.16
N TYR A 100 7.34 11.65 45.23
CA TYR A 100 5.97 11.38 44.75
C TYR A 100 4.96 11.92 45.75
N TYR A 101 4.25 12.94 45.34
CA TYR A 101 3.17 13.54 46.11
C TYR A 101 1.87 12.77 46.02
N TYR A 102 1.63 12.19 44.82
CA TYR A 102 0.49 11.35 44.54
C TYR A 102 0.86 10.36 43.43
N ASN A 103 0.32 9.14 43.50
CA ASN A 103 0.49 8.12 42.47
C ASN A 103 -0.75 7.24 42.45
N THR A 104 -1.41 7.14 41.27
CA THR A 104 -2.53 6.23 41.06
C THR A 104 -2.07 4.80 40.77
N ALA A 105 -0.80 4.62 40.41
CA ALA A 105 -0.22 3.30 40.19
C ALA A 105 0.06 2.62 41.53
N SER A 106 -0.69 1.57 41.84
CA SER A 106 -0.58 0.87 43.15
C SER A 106 0.74 0.13 43.38
N CYS A 107 1.64 0.03 42.39
CA CYS A 107 2.71 -0.97 42.49
C CYS A 107 4.12 -0.57 42.11
N GLN A 108 4.41 0.53 41.45
CA GLN A 108 5.81 0.91 41.17
C GLN A 108 5.98 2.41 40.87
N PRO A 109 7.09 3.05 41.33
CA PRO A 109 7.42 4.38 40.91
C PRO A 109 7.58 4.40 39.38
N MET A 110 6.86 5.30 38.73
CA MET A 110 7.05 5.56 37.33
C MET A 110 8.49 6.01 37.12
N GLU A 111 9.23 5.39 36.21
CA GLU A 111 10.52 5.92 35.82
C GLU A 111 10.33 7.38 35.45
N THR A 112 10.99 8.27 36.19
CA THR A 112 11.02 9.69 35.86
C THR A 112 11.65 9.78 34.47
N LEU A 113 10.88 10.24 33.47
CA LEU A 113 11.49 10.64 32.23
C LEU A 113 12.54 11.70 32.55
N PRO A 114 13.79 11.52 32.13
CA PRO A 114 14.77 12.61 32.23
C PRO A 114 14.22 13.75 31.35
N MET A 115 13.60 14.72 31.99
CA MET A 115 13.25 15.97 31.34
C MET A 115 14.56 16.73 31.10
N ALA A 116 14.77 17.21 29.85
CA ALA A 116 15.82 18.19 29.64
C ALA A 116 15.56 19.39 30.57
N GLU A 117 16.62 19.97 31.14
CA GLU A 117 16.52 21.02 32.17
C GLU A 117 15.58 22.18 31.79
N ASP A 118 15.37 22.41 30.49
CA ASP A 118 14.52 23.47 29.93
C ASP A 118 13.18 22.97 29.33
N ALA A 119 12.88 21.68 29.38
CA ALA A 119 11.69 21.14 28.75
C ALA A 119 10.44 21.29 29.65
N VAL A 120 9.51 22.12 29.23
CA VAL A 120 8.20 22.30 29.89
C VAL A 120 7.29 21.09 29.71
N ALA A 121 7.40 20.37 28.61
CA ALA A 121 6.62 19.17 28.33
C ALA A 121 7.44 18.17 27.52
N ALA A 122 7.24 16.88 27.79
CA ALA A 122 7.85 15.78 27.04
C ALA A 122 6.87 14.61 26.97
N SER A 123 6.90 13.89 25.83
CA SER A 123 6.15 12.65 25.67
C SER A 123 7.05 11.58 25.03
N ARG A 124 7.02 10.38 25.59
CA ARG A 124 7.86 9.26 25.13
C ARG A 124 7.11 7.94 25.24
N ILE A 125 7.29 7.10 24.22
CA ILE A 125 6.80 5.71 24.26
C ILE A 125 7.91 4.84 24.89
N VAL A 126 7.52 4.03 25.88
CA VAL A 126 8.41 3.12 26.61
C VAL A 126 7.77 1.75 26.65
N GLU A 127 8.58 0.73 26.39
CA GLU A 127 8.15 -0.67 26.54
C GLU A 127 8.47 -1.16 27.96
N ARG A 128 7.46 -1.66 28.66
CA ARG A 128 7.60 -2.20 30.02
C ARG A 128 6.79 -3.48 30.17
N GLY A 129 7.48 -4.58 30.53
CA GLY A 129 6.84 -5.87 30.75
C GLY A 129 6.08 -6.41 29.52
N GLY A 130 6.49 -6.06 28.31
CA GLY A 130 5.84 -6.46 27.06
C GLY A 130 4.62 -5.60 26.70
N THR A 131 4.36 -4.51 27.45
CA THR A 131 3.28 -3.57 27.16
C THR A 131 3.86 -2.23 26.72
N GLN A 132 3.29 -1.62 25.69
CA GLN A 132 3.69 -0.29 25.22
C GLN A 132 2.95 0.78 26.00
N LEU A 133 3.71 1.67 26.65
CA LEU A 133 3.22 2.77 27.47
C LEU A 133 3.63 4.11 26.85
N LEU A 134 2.67 5.01 26.69
CA LEU A 134 2.96 6.41 26.43
C LEU A 134 3.09 7.16 27.75
N ILE A 135 4.27 7.68 28.05
CA ILE A 135 4.52 8.54 29.19
C ILE A 135 4.55 9.99 28.68
N SER A 136 3.64 10.80 29.19
CA SER A 136 3.62 12.25 28.98
C SER A 136 3.92 12.95 30.29
N ALA A 137 4.82 13.92 30.26
CA ALA A 137 5.24 14.69 31.43
C ALA A 137 5.13 16.18 31.13
N GLN A 138 4.67 16.95 32.12
CA GLN A 138 4.69 18.41 32.05
C GLN A 138 5.09 18.99 33.39
N THR A 139 6.03 19.93 33.36
CA THR A 139 6.47 20.63 34.53
C THR A 139 5.85 22.01 34.63
N MET A 140 5.37 22.35 35.79
CA MET A 140 4.83 23.67 36.13
C MET A 140 5.38 24.13 37.48
N SER A 141 5.36 25.42 37.75
CA SER A 141 5.72 25.96 39.07
C SER A 141 4.47 26.11 39.91
N VAL A 142 4.45 25.49 41.09
CA VAL A 142 3.39 25.60 42.06
C VAL A 142 4.01 25.94 43.41
N LEU A 143 3.53 26.98 44.07
CA LEU A 143 4.09 27.44 45.35
C LEU A 143 5.61 27.70 45.28
N GLN A 144 6.11 28.20 44.17
CA GLN A 144 7.53 28.45 43.88
C GLN A 144 8.41 27.17 43.82
N THR A 145 7.80 26.00 43.82
CA THR A 145 8.48 24.71 43.64
C THR A 145 8.11 24.09 42.30
N PRO A 146 9.06 23.42 41.60
CA PRO A 146 8.76 22.72 40.36
C PRO A 146 7.93 21.48 40.67
N LEU A 147 6.77 21.42 40.03
CA LEU A 147 5.85 20.30 40.07
C LEU A 147 5.80 19.63 38.69
N THR A 148 6.11 18.36 38.63
CA THR A 148 6.02 17.59 37.37
C THR A 148 4.84 16.63 37.44
N VAL A 149 3.95 16.74 36.48
CA VAL A 149 2.81 15.86 36.28
C VAL A 149 3.21 14.81 35.26
N TYR A 150 3.12 13.55 35.65
CA TYR A 150 3.31 12.42 34.73
C TYR A 150 1.99 11.72 34.47
N ARG A 151 1.76 11.38 33.21
CA ARG A 151 0.66 10.52 32.76
C ARG A 151 1.25 9.34 31.98
N ALA A 152 0.95 8.12 32.40
CA ALA A 152 1.25 6.94 31.62
C ALA A 152 -0.04 6.31 31.14
N ALA A 153 -0.15 6.09 29.85
CA ALA A 153 -1.28 5.46 29.21
C ALA A 153 -0.83 4.18 28.51
N ASN A 154 -1.59 3.11 28.67
CA ASN A 154 -1.40 1.89 27.90
C ASN A 154 -1.86 2.13 26.46
N ILE A 155 -0.94 1.96 25.51
CA ILE A 155 -1.20 2.13 24.06
C ILE A 155 -1.14 0.80 23.29
N GLU A 156 -1.21 -0.32 24.00
CA GLU A 156 -1.19 -1.65 23.41
C GLU A 156 -2.29 -1.84 22.36
N SER A 157 -3.48 -1.31 22.62
CA SER A 157 -4.60 -1.33 21.67
C SER A 157 -4.26 -0.62 20.36
N THR A 158 -3.48 0.47 20.41
CA THR A 158 -3.01 1.18 19.22
C THR A 158 -2.03 0.33 18.43
N TYR A 159 -1.11 -0.36 19.10
CA TYR A 159 -0.17 -1.28 18.44
C TYR A 159 -0.86 -2.50 17.85
N GLN A 160 -1.88 -3.03 18.53
CA GLN A 160 -2.71 -4.11 17.97
C GLN A 160 -3.42 -3.64 16.69
N HIS A 161 -3.97 -2.44 16.70
CA HIS A 161 -4.60 -1.85 15.50
C HIS A 161 -3.61 -1.68 14.34
N ILE A 162 -2.38 -1.22 14.61
CA ILE A 162 -1.30 -1.13 13.62
C ILE A 162 -0.95 -2.52 13.06
N ASN A 163 -0.87 -3.53 13.91
CA ASN A 163 -0.63 -4.91 13.49
C ASN A 163 -1.76 -5.45 12.60
N ASP A 164 -3.00 -5.16 12.93
CA ASP A 164 -4.17 -5.58 12.14
C ASP A 164 -4.20 -4.89 10.78
N LEU A 165 -3.87 -3.59 10.71
CA LEU A 165 -3.69 -2.87 9.45
C LEU A 165 -2.59 -3.50 8.59
N THR A 166 -1.45 -3.83 9.20
CA THR A 166 -0.33 -4.46 8.50
C THR A 166 -0.71 -5.85 7.95
N ARG A 167 -1.42 -6.65 8.75
CA ARG A 167 -1.94 -7.96 8.30
C ARG A 167 -2.95 -7.81 7.17
N ALA A 168 -3.88 -6.87 7.27
CA ALA A 168 -4.85 -6.58 6.22
C ALA A 168 -4.17 -6.16 4.92
N ALA A 169 -3.13 -5.32 4.98
CA ALA A 169 -2.32 -4.93 3.83
C ALA A 169 -1.60 -6.13 3.20
N GLN A 170 -1.02 -7.02 4.00
CA GLN A 170 -0.38 -8.25 3.52
C GLN A 170 -1.37 -9.19 2.84
N LEU A 171 -2.55 -9.39 3.41
CA LEU A 171 -3.60 -10.22 2.83
C LEU A 171 -4.14 -9.63 1.53
N SER A 172 -4.29 -8.30 1.44
CA SER A 172 -4.72 -7.62 0.22
C SER A 172 -3.68 -7.75 -0.89
N LEU A 173 -2.40 -7.66 -0.56
CA LEU A 173 -1.30 -7.86 -1.51
C LEU A 173 -1.31 -9.30 -2.06
N LEU A 174 -1.48 -10.29 -1.19
CA LEU A 174 -1.59 -11.69 -1.58
C LEU A 174 -2.80 -11.93 -2.49
N GLY A 175 -3.96 -11.37 -2.16
CA GLY A 175 -5.18 -11.43 -2.98
C GLY A 175 -4.97 -10.81 -4.36
N CYS A 176 -4.33 -9.65 -4.43
CA CYS A 176 -3.99 -9.00 -5.69
C CYS A 176 -3.03 -9.84 -6.54
N LEU A 177 -2.03 -10.46 -5.92
CA LEU A 177 -1.08 -11.35 -6.58
C LEU A 177 -1.78 -12.57 -7.21
N LEU A 178 -2.67 -13.22 -6.48
CA LEU A 178 -3.44 -14.37 -6.97
C LEU A 178 -4.38 -13.95 -8.11
N LEU A 179 -5.09 -12.84 -7.94
CA LEU A 179 -6.02 -12.32 -8.95
C LEU A 179 -5.28 -11.98 -10.26
N CYS A 180 -4.21 -11.20 -10.17
CA CYS A 180 -3.41 -10.82 -11.33
C CYS A 180 -2.71 -12.03 -11.96
N GLY A 181 -2.21 -12.97 -11.15
CA GLY A 181 -1.56 -14.19 -11.62
C GLY A 181 -2.48 -15.10 -12.44
N VAL A 182 -3.79 -15.08 -12.18
CA VAL A 182 -4.78 -15.84 -12.95
C VAL A 182 -5.34 -15.02 -14.12
N LEU A 183 -5.74 -13.78 -13.86
CA LEU A 183 -6.48 -12.97 -14.84
C LEU A 183 -5.59 -12.52 -16.02
N LEU A 184 -4.36 -12.09 -15.72
CA LEU A 184 -3.45 -11.55 -16.72
C LEU A 184 -3.09 -12.58 -17.82
N PRO A 185 -2.68 -13.83 -17.51
CA PRO A 185 -2.39 -14.82 -18.54
C PRO A 185 -3.64 -15.25 -19.33
N LEU A 186 -4.83 -15.23 -18.71
CA LEU A 186 -6.08 -15.52 -19.43
C LEU A 186 -6.39 -14.44 -20.46
N LEU A 187 -6.30 -13.17 -20.08
CA LEU A 187 -6.52 -12.03 -20.99
C LEU A 187 -5.49 -12.03 -22.12
N LEU A 188 -4.22 -12.18 -21.80
CA LEU A 188 -3.17 -12.18 -22.82
C LEU A 188 -3.24 -13.37 -23.77
N ARG A 189 -3.66 -14.55 -23.30
CA ARG A 189 -3.91 -15.69 -24.19
C ARG A 189 -5.02 -15.37 -25.19
N LYS A 190 -6.11 -14.76 -24.73
CA LYS A 190 -7.25 -14.40 -25.60
C LYS A 190 -6.84 -13.39 -26.67
N THR A 191 -6.05 -12.38 -26.30
CA THR A 191 -5.62 -11.30 -27.22
C THR A 191 -4.49 -11.73 -28.17
N LEU A 192 -3.57 -12.62 -27.74
CA LEU A 192 -2.42 -13.02 -28.55
C LEU A 192 -2.67 -14.29 -29.40
N ALA A 193 -3.72 -15.06 -29.11
CA ALA A 193 -4.06 -16.25 -29.88
C ALA A 193 -4.35 -15.94 -31.37
N PRO A 194 -5.12 -14.89 -31.73
CA PRO A 194 -5.37 -14.52 -33.11
C PRO A 194 -4.08 -14.14 -33.85
N LEU A 195 -3.17 -13.38 -33.27
CA LEU A 195 -1.90 -12.99 -33.88
C LEU A 195 -1.04 -14.21 -34.22
N ARG A 196 -1.06 -15.22 -33.35
CA ARG A 196 -0.34 -16.47 -33.58
C ARG A 196 -0.93 -17.25 -34.73
N LYS A 197 -2.27 -17.24 -34.89
CA LYS A 197 -2.96 -17.85 -36.04
C LYS A 197 -2.57 -17.16 -37.36
N LEU A 198 -2.53 -15.81 -37.37
CA LEU A 198 -2.05 -15.00 -38.48
C LEU A 198 -0.63 -15.41 -38.91
N ALA A 199 0.31 -15.48 -37.98
CA ALA A 199 1.69 -15.87 -38.26
C ALA A 199 1.79 -17.28 -38.84
N GLN A 200 1.04 -18.26 -38.32
CA GLN A 200 1.00 -19.64 -38.84
C GLN A 200 0.43 -19.75 -40.23
N ILE A 201 -0.60 -18.97 -40.55
CA ILE A 201 -1.21 -18.96 -41.87
C ILE A 201 -0.31 -18.27 -42.89
N SER A 202 0.37 -17.17 -42.48
CA SER A 202 1.38 -16.48 -43.27
C SER A 202 2.49 -17.45 -43.72
N ASP A 203 3.03 -18.25 -42.78
CA ASP A 203 4.06 -19.24 -43.08
C ASP A 203 3.54 -20.30 -44.11
N LYS A 204 2.29 -20.74 -43.98
CA LYS A 204 1.70 -21.70 -44.89
C LYS A 204 1.46 -21.13 -46.32
N ILE A 205 1.00 -19.86 -46.38
CA ILE A 205 0.86 -19.16 -47.67
C ILE A 205 2.22 -19.01 -48.35
N ALA A 206 3.27 -18.66 -47.60
CA ALA A 206 4.63 -18.60 -48.12
C ALA A 206 5.15 -19.95 -48.65
N CYS A 207 4.66 -21.08 -48.12
CA CYS A 207 4.94 -22.44 -48.61
C CYS A 207 4.04 -22.89 -49.76
N GLY A 208 3.18 -22.02 -50.32
CA GLY A 208 2.35 -22.32 -51.49
C GLY A 208 0.89 -22.66 -51.20
N ALA A 209 0.44 -22.61 -49.96
CA ALA A 209 -0.96 -22.87 -49.60
C ALA A 209 -1.80 -21.57 -49.68
N TYR A 210 -1.98 -21.04 -50.88
CA TYR A 210 -2.63 -19.73 -51.14
C TYR A 210 -4.14 -19.69 -50.85
N GLU A 211 -4.80 -20.85 -50.73
CA GLU A 211 -6.23 -20.98 -50.43
C GLU A 211 -6.58 -20.70 -48.96
N LEU A 212 -5.57 -20.66 -48.09
CA LEU A 212 -5.82 -20.50 -46.64
C LEU A 212 -6.18 -19.06 -46.27
N ARG A 213 -7.21 -18.93 -45.43
CA ARG A 213 -7.65 -17.64 -44.85
C ARG A 213 -7.62 -17.71 -43.34
N VAL A 214 -7.39 -16.57 -42.73
CA VAL A 214 -7.32 -16.46 -41.27
C VAL A 214 -8.70 -16.56 -40.64
N ASN A 215 -9.68 -15.93 -41.27
CA ASN A 215 -11.10 -15.99 -40.93
C ASN A 215 -11.34 -15.72 -39.42
N ILE A 216 -10.85 -14.57 -38.92
CA ILE A 216 -11.05 -14.09 -37.56
C ILE A 216 -12.12 -13.02 -37.57
N SER A 217 -13.26 -13.31 -36.90
CA SER A 217 -14.32 -12.34 -36.65
C SER A 217 -14.12 -11.67 -35.33
N ALA A 218 -13.34 -10.58 -35.30
CA ALA A 218 -13.17 -9.71 -34.16
C ALA A 218 -13.49 -8.26 -34.58
N ASP A 219 -14.09 -7.49 -33.68
CA ASP A 219 -14.46 -6.09 -33.92
C ASP A 219 -13.39 -5.12 -33.35
N ASP A 220 -12.16 -5.59 -33.26
CA ASP A 220 -10.99 -4.84 -32.78
C ASP A 220 -9.93 -4.69 -33.90
N GLU A 221 -8.80 -4.06 -33.55
CA GLU A 221 -7.66 -3.85 -34.45
C GLU A 221 -7.09 -5.17 -35.00
N VAL A 222 -7.24 -6.25 -34.22
CA VAL A 222 -6.83 -7.60 -34.66
C VAL A 222 -7.74 -8.14 -35.75
N GLY A 223 -9.02 -7.86 -35.65
CA GLY A 223 -10.01 -8.20 -36.70
C GLY A 223 -9.80 -7.40 -37.97
N GLU A 224 -9.45 -6.13 -37.88
CA GLU A 224 -9.09 -5.29 -39.01
C GLU A 224 -7.82 -5.81 -39.70
N LEU A 225 -6.79 -6.15 -38.93
CA LEU A 225 -5.58 -6.77 -39.48
C LEU A 225 -5.85 -8.11 -40.17
N ALA A 226 -6.72 -8.92 -39.59
CA ALA A 226 -7.10 -10.21 -40.20
C ALA A 226 -7.82 -10.03 -41.55
N ARG A 227 -8.73 -9.06 -41.64
CA ARG A 227 -9.43 -8.74 -42.93
C ARG A 227 -8.46 -8.24 -43.99
N ALA A 228 -7.53 -7.36 -43.62
CA ALA A 228 -6.49 -6.86 -44.52
C ALA A 228 -5.56 -7.98 -45.00
N PHE A 229 -5.24 -8.94 -44.13
CA PHE A 229 -4.43 -10.10 -44.48
C PHE A 229 -5.17 -11.05 -45.43
N ASP A 230 -6.44 -11.34 -45.17
CA ASP A 230 -7.25 -12.19 -46.05
C ASP A 230 -7.42 -11.56 -47.44
N HIS A 231 -7.62 -10.23 -47.53
CA HIS A 231 -7.66 -9.51 -48.81
C HIS A 231 -6.31 -9.57 -49.57
N MET A 232 -5.17 -9.49 -48.84
CA MET A 232 -3.85 -9.69 -49.46
C MET A 232 -3.69 -11.11 -49.98
N ALA A 233 -4.14 -12.12 -49.22
CA ALA A 233 -4.11 -13.52 -49.65
C ALA A 233 -4.96 -13.78 -50.91
N ASP A 234 -6.16 -13.18 -51.00
CA ASP A 234 -7.01 -13.22 -52.19
C ASP A 234 -6.29 -12.64 -53.44
N THR A 235 -5.62 -11.52 -53.25
CA THR A 235 -4.87 -10.87 -54.35
C THR A 235 -3.70 -11.74 -54.84
N VAL A 236 -2.96 -12.37 -53.89
CA VAL A 236 -1.85 -13.28 -54.21
C VAL A 236 -2.34 -14.51 -54.93
N GLU A 237 -3.41 -15.17 -54.46
CA GLU A 237 -4.01 -16.33 -55.08
C GLU A 237 -4.43 -16.04 -56.52
N GLN A 238 -5.11 -14.89 -56.75
CA GLN A 238 -5.55 -14.45 -58.06
C GLN A 238 -4.37 -14.20 -59.02
N LYS A 239 -3.30 -13.56 -58.54
CA LYS A 239 -2.06 -13.33 -59.33
C LYS A 239 -1.35 -14.62 -59.70
N ILE A 240 -1.31 -15.59 -58.81
CA ILE A 240 -0.70 -16.91 -59.10
C ILE A 240 -1.54 -17.65 -60.16
N ALA A 241 -2.89 -17.66 -60.01
CA ALA A 241 -3.79 -18.28 -61.02
C ALA A 241 -3.63 -17.65 -62.41
N ASP A 242 -3.54 -16.30 -62.50
CA ASP A 242 -3.32 -15.58 -63.76
C ASP A 242 -1.95 -15.93 -64.41
N LEU A 243 -0.91 -16.08 -63.60
CA LEU A 243 0.42 -16.47 -64.06
C LEU A 243 0.45 -17.91 -64.58
N GLU A 244 -0.25 -18.85 -63.91
CA GLU A 244 -0.37 -20.22 -64.33
C GLU A 244 -1.13 -20.35 -65.64
N ASP A 245 -2.25 -19.62 -65.80
CA ASP A 245 -3.02 -19.61 -67.06
C ASP A 245 -2.21 -19.02 -68.20
N THR A 246 -1.46 -17.93 -67.96
CA THR A 246 -0.55 -17.33 -68.93
C THR A 246 0.58 -18.29 -69.34
N ALA A 247 1.12 -19.05 -68.40
CA ALA A 247 2.15 -20.06 -68.64
C ALA A 247 1.62 -21.24 -69.47
N ARG A 248 0.37 -21.70 -69.16
CA ARG A 248 -0.32 -22.74 -69.96
C ARG A 248 -0.55 -22.29 -71.37
N ARG A 249 -1.02 -21.08 -71.64
CA ARG A 249 -1.26 -20.53 -72.97
C ARG A 249 0.03 -20.38 -73.77
N ARG A 250 1.16 -20.20 -73.19
CA ARG A 250 2.50 -20.10 -73.84
C ARG A 250 3.12 -21.46 -74.15
N SER A 251 2.60 -22.55 -73.58
CA SER A 251 3.20 -23.89 -73.64
C SER A 251 2.72 -24.77 -74.89
N PRO A 252 1.66 -24.48 -75.72
CA PRO A 252 1.20 -25.38 -76.72
C PRO A 252 2.01 -25.45 -78.00
N THR A 253 3.08 -24.64 -78.17
CA THR A 253 3.77 -24.56 -79.46
C THR A 253 5.06 -25.43 -79.58
N ARG A 254 5.45 -26.18 -78.54
CA ARG A 254 6.69 -26.99 -78.58
C ARG A 254 6.46 -28.47 -78.87
N GLY A 255 5.19 -28.97 -78.86
CA GLY A 255 4.85 -30.37 -79.14
C GLY A 255 4.55 -30.75 -80.63
N ALA A 256 4.35 -29.73 -81.52
CA ALA A 256 3.96 -29.96 -82.87
C ALA A 256 5.10 -29.97 -83.90
N ALA A 257 6.33 -29.69 -83.51
CA ALA A 257 7.46 -29.57 -84.46
C ALA A 257 8.25 -30.87 -84.74
N TRP A 258 7.92 -32.00 -84.11
CA TRP A 258 8.68 -33.25 -84.24
C TRP A 258 7.99 -34.36 -85.05
N ALA A 259 6.80 -34.14 -85.59
CA ALA A 259 6.00 -35.16 -86.22
C ALA A 259 6.05 -35.13 -87.75
N THR A 260 6.82 -34.28 -88.41
CA THR A 260 6.83 -34.17 -89.89
C THR A 260 8.21 -34.34 -90.56
N SER A 261 9.05 -35.22 -90.07
CA SER A 261 10.32 -35.48 -90.78
C SER A 261 10.74 -36.98 -90.72
N THR A 262 9.81 -37.92 -90.99
CA THR A 262 10.21 -39.33 -91.30
C THR A 262 9.25 -39.97 -92.21
N THR A 263 9.21 -39.51 -93.46
CA THR A 263 8.73 -40.37 -94.63
C THR A 263 9.23 -39.69 -95.92
N VAL A 264 10.35 -40.16 -96.43
CA VAL A 264 10.65 -40.41 -97.86
C VAL A 264 12.09 -40.90 -97.96
N GLY A 265 12.25 -42.09 -98.51
CA GLY A 265 13.48 -42.64 -99.10
C GLY A 265 13.89 -43.97 -98.56
#